data_a8afbda24fe5c97684a6d2e600d9ae39
#
_entry.id   a8afbda24fe5c97684a6d2e600d9ae39
#
_cell.length_a   1.000
_cell.length_b   1.000
_cell.length_c   1.000
_cell.angle_alpha   90.00
_cell.angle_beta   90.00
_cell.angle_gamma   90.00
#
_symmetry.space_group_name_H-M   'P 1'
#
loop_
_entity.id
_entity.type
_entity.pdbx_description
1 polymer ?
#
loop_
_entity_poly.entity_id
_entity_poly.type
_entity_poly.pdbx_seq_one_letter_code
_entity_poly.pdbx_strand_id
1 'polypeptide(L)'
;MVGSAGTGGSRILLRKLREIMEAGGSAQERLDRFVVMIASTMVADVCSIYLSRGAAHELFATEGLDRTAVHRTRLKIGEGLVGLVAETAQPLNIADAPHHARFSYRPETGEDALSSFLGVPIVRSERTFGVLVVQNRVSRLYGEDEVEALQTIAMVLAEMVASGAFGALGEI
;
A
#
# COMPACT_ATOMS: atom_id res chain seq x y z
N MET A 1 -7.26 -30.13 -6.25
CA MET A 1 -6.36 -29.31 -7.07
C MET A 1 -6.73 -27.83 -6.93
N VAL A 2 -6.27 -27.23 -5.88
CA VAL A 2 -6.44 -25.78 -5.64
C VAL A 2 -5.02 -25.24 -5.53
N GLY A 3 -4.44 -24.71 -6.60
CA GLY A 3 -3.07 -24.29 -6.44
C GLY A 3 -2.40 -23.57 -7.59
N SER A 4 -3.08 -23.21 -8.67
CA SER A 4 -2.36 -22.63 -9.80
C SER A 4 -2.72 -21.17 -10.13
N ALA A 5 -3.84 -20.66 -9.66
CA ALA A 5 -4.28 -19.31 -9.99
C ALA A 5 -3.47 -18.20 -9.22
N GLY A 6 -3.09 -18.46 -7.98
CA GLY A 6 -2.34 -17.51 -7.16
C GLY A 6 -0.89 -17.33 -7.61
N THR A 7 -0.23 -18.42 -8.00
CA THR A 7 1.21 -18.39 -8.37
C THR A 7 1.46 -17.59 -9.65
N GLY A 8 0.53 -17.65 -10.62
CA GLY A 8 0.64 -16.91 -11.87
C GLY A 8 0.54 -15.39 -11.68
N GLY A 9 -0.40 -14.95 -10.85
CA GLY A 9 -0.62 -13.54 -10.55
C GLY A 9 0.56 -12.89 -9.84
N SER A 10 1.13 -13.57 -8.84
CA SER A 10 2.30 -13.10 -8.10
C SER A 10 3.53 -12.99 -8.99
N ARG A 11 3.72 -13.93 -9.90
CA ARG A 11 4.81 -13.92 -10.88
C ARG A 11 4.72 -12.71 -11.82
N ILE A 12 3.52 -12.44 -12.32
CA ILE A 12 3.25 -11.29 -13.20
C ILE A 12 3.53 -9.99 -12.43
N LEU A 13 3.09 -9.91 -11.19
CA LEU A 13 3.28 -8.75 -10.32
C LEU A 13 4.77 -8.44 -10.15
N LEU A 14 5.58 -9.43 -9.81
CA LEU A 14 7.02 -9.26 -9.61
C LEU A 14 7.75 -8.90 -10.91
N ARG A 15 7.35 -9.46 -12.04
CA ARG A 15 7.90 -9.11 -13.34
C ARG A 15 7.62 -7.65 -13.69
N LYS A 16 6.38 -7.21 -13.51
CA LYS A 16 5.98 -5.83 -13.78
C LYS A 16 6.65 -4.84 -12.83
N LEU A 17 6.86 -5.22 -11.57
CA LEU A 17 7.66 -4.44 -10.62
C LEU A 17 9.04 -4.15 -11.20
N ARG A 18 9.71 -5.19 -11.68
CA ARG A 18 11.04 -5.06 -12.27
C ARG A 18 11.02 -4.12 -13.48
N GLU A 19 10.03 -4.25 -14.35
CA GLU A 19 9.87 -3.38 -15.52
C GLU A 19 9.73 -1.90 -15.12
N ILE A 20 8.97 -1.61 -14.07
CA ILE A 20 8.80 -0.25 -13.55
C ILE A 20 10.14 0.28 -13.02
N MET A 21 10.89 -0.54 -12.30
CA MET A 21 12.16 -0.13 -11.73
C MET A 21 13.24 0.09 -12.79
N GLU A 22 13.20 -0.67 -13.87
CA GLU A 22 14.12 -0.52 -15.02
C GLU A 22 13.78 0.69 -15.90
N ALA A 23 12.51 1.11 -15.93
CA ALA A 23 12.07 2.26 -16.70
C ALA A 23 12.54 3.57 -16.07
N GLY A 24 12.74 4.59 -16.90
CA GLY A 24 13.05 5.93 -16.42
C GLY A 24 11.85 6.61 -15.76
N GLY A 25 12.08 7.78 -15.22
CA GLY A 25 11.05 8.62 -14.61
C GLY A 25 11.40 9.04 -13.19
N SER A 26 10.62 9.98 -12.66
CA SER A 26 10.77 10.43 -11.28
C SER A 26 10.30 9.37 -10.29
N ALA A 27 10.67 9.54 -9.02
CA ALA A 27 10.19 8.68 -7.95
C ALA A 27 8.66 8.71 -7.85
N GLN A 28 8.04 9.88 -7.95
CA GLN A 28 6.59 10.03 -7.92
C GLN A 28 5.91 9.28 -9.08
N GLU A 29 6.45 9.40 -10.30
CA GLU A 29 5.93 8.66 -11.45
C GLU A 29 6.00 7.14 -11.25
N ARG A 30 7.07 6.65 -10.62
CA ARG A 30 7.19 5.22 -10.28
C ARG A 30 6.14 4.79 -9.27
N LEU A 31 5.89 5.58 -8.22
CA LEU A 31 4.83 5.29 -7.26
C LEU A 31 3.47 5.21 -7.95
N ASP A 32 3.17 6.15 -8.83
CA ASP A 32 1.92 6.20 -9.58
C ASP A 32 1.74 4.96 -10.45
N ARG A 33 2.81 4.50 -11.09
CA ARG A 33 2.81 3.25 -11.87
C ARG A 33 2.64 2.02 -11.00
N PHE A 34 3.25 1.99 -9.81
CA PHE A 34 3.12 0.87 -8.88
C PHE A 34 1.67 0.67 -8.45
N VAL A 35 0.97 1.73 -8.05
CA VAL A 35 -0.41 1.58 -7.59
C VAL A 35 -1.34 1.12 -8.70
N VAL A 36 -1.16 1.60 -9.92
CA VAL A 36 -1.93 1.15 -11.09
C VAL A 36 -1.66 -0.32 -11.40
N MET A 37 -0.40 -0.70 -11.43
CA MET A 37 0.04 -2.06 -11.72
C MET A 37 -0.47 -3.06 -10.68
N ILE A 38 -0.35 -2.73 -9.40
CA ILE A 38 -0.80 -3.59 -8.30
C ILE A 38 -2.31 -3.77 -8.35
N ALA A 39 -3.05 -2.66 -8.46
CA ALA A 39 -4.52 -2.71 -8.51
C ALA A 39 -5.01 -3.55 -9.69
N SER A 40 -4.43 -3.37 -10.86
CA SER A 40 -4.77 -4.12 -12.07
C SER A 40 -4.44 -5.61 -11.93
N THR A 41 -3.25 -5.94 -11.45
CA THR A 41 -2.77 -7.33 -11.38
C THR A 41 -3.47 -8.13 -10.28
N MET A 42 -3.73 -7.52 -9.14
CA MET A 42 -4.42 -8.16 -8.01
C MET A 42 -5.94 -8.08 -8.10
N VAL A 43 -6.47 -7.42 -9.13
CA VAL A 43 -7.90 -7.14 -9.26
C VAL A 43 -8.43 -6.46 -8.00
N ALA A 44 -7.70 -5.45 -7.56
CA ALA A 44 -8.10 -4.62 -6.43
C ALA A 44 -8.82 -3.36 -6.92
N ASP A 45 -9.84 -2.93 -6.19
CA ASP A 45 -10.52 -1.66 -6.49
C ASP A 45 -9.65 -0.48 -6.14
N VAL A 46 -8.81 -0.62 -5.12
CA VAL A 46 -7.94 0.43 -4.62
C VAL A 46 -6.54 -0.12 -4.31
N CYS A 47 -5.51 0.63 -4.69
CA CYS A 47 -4.16 0.45 -4.17
C CYS A 47 -3.62 1.82 -3.79
N SER A 48 -3.03 1.93 -2.60
CA SER A 48 -2.53 3.20 -2.07
C SER A 48 -1.19 3.02 -1.38
N ILE A 49 -0.34 4.05 -1.47
CA ILE A 49 0.94 4.11 -0.78
C ILE A 49 0.92 5.30 0.16
N TYR A 50 1.06 5.01 1.45
CA TYR A 50 1.25 6.02 2.49
C TYR A 50 2.71 6.01 2.92
N LEU A 51 3.32 7.18 2.99
CA LEU A 51 4.68 7.32 3.51
C LEU A 51 4.67 8.18 4.77
N SER A 52 5.48 7.78 5.73
CA SER A 52 5.60 8.50 7.00
C SER A 52 6.36 9.80 6.78
N ARG A 53 5.74 10.91 7.18
CA ARG A 53 6.30 12.23 7.06
C ARG A 53 6.03 13.00 8.36
N GLY A 54 7.09 13.15 9.17
CA GLY A 54 6.94 13.73 10.48
C GLY A 54 6.03 12.92 11.38
N ALA A 55 5.02 13.54 11.97
CA ALA A 55 4.07 12.95 12.89
C ALA A 55 2.85 12.32 12.18
N ALA A 56 2.91 12.10 10.86
CA ALA A 56 1.78 11.64 10.08
C ALA A 56 2.19 10.66 8.99
N HIS A 57 1.23 9.88 8.51
CA HIS A 57 1.33 9.07 7.30
C HIS A 57 0.60 9.82 6.20
N GLU A 58 1.32 10.27 5.19
CA GLU A 58 0.78 11.03 4.07
C GLU A 58 0.51 10.11 2.88
N LEU A 59 -0.64 10.28 2.23
CA LEU A 59 -0.96 9.57 0.99
C LEU A 59 -0.09 10.11 -0.15
N PHE A 60 0.77 9.27 -0.69
CA PHE A 60 1.72 9.63 -1.76
C PHE A 60 1.29 9.18 -3.14
N ALA A 61 0.51 8.11 -3.23
CA ALA A 61 -0.01 7.61 -4.50
C ALA A 61 -1.26 6.78 -4.26
N THR A 62 -2.20 6.80 -5.19
CA THR A 62 -3.40 5.99 -5.14
C THR A 62 -3.92 5.66 -6.53
N GLU A 63 -4.46 4.46 -6.67
CA GLU A 63 -5.35 4.08 -7.76
C GLU A 63 -6.67 3.68 -7.11
N GLY A 64 -7.76 4.26 -7.57
CA GLY A 64 -9.11 3.96 -7.11
C GLY A 64 -9.67 4.90 -6.03
N LEU A 65 -8.86 5.57 -5.24
CA LEU A 65 -9.31 6.67 -4.38
C LEU A 65 -9.33 7.98 -5.16
N ASP A 66 -9.89 9.02 -4.56
CA ASP A 66 -9.87 10.35 -5.14
C ASP A 66 -8.41 10.84 -5.24
N ARG A 67 -7.96 11.12 -6.46
CA ARG A 67 -6.60 11.59 -6.72
C ARG A 67 -6.28 12.92 -6.07
N THR A 68 -7.29 13.75 -5.80
CA THR A 68 -7.10 15.02 -5.09
C THR A 68 -6.69 14.82 -3.62
N ALA A 69 -6.86 13.60 -3.09
CA ALA A 69 -6.43 13.25 -1.74
C ALA A 69 -4.90 13.05 -1.64
N VAL A 70 -4.21 12.81 -2.76
CA VAL A 70 -2.75 12.63 -2.78
C VAL A 70 -2.08 13.90 -2.23
N HIS A 71 -1.15 13.71 -1.28
CA HIS A 71 -0.44 14.75 -0.53
C HIS A 71 -1.35 15.63 0.36
N ARG A 72 -2.64 15.35 0.42
CA ARG A 72 -3.59 16.06 1.28
C ARG A 72 -4.07 15.20 2.44
N THR A 73 -4.33 13.92 2.20
CA THR A 73 -4.74 13.01 3.25
C THR A 73 -3.54 12.66 4.12
N ARG A 74 -3.66 12.96 5.40
CA ARG A 74 -2.65 12.66 6.42
C ARG A 74 -3.33 11.97 7.59
N LEU A 75 -2.80 10.81 7.94
CA LEU A 75 -3.24 10.05 9.10
C LEU A 75 -2.25 10.29 10.23
N LYS A 76 -2.76 10.55 11.42
CA LYS A 76 -1.91 10.66 12.61
C LYS A 76 -1.24 9.31 12.89
N ILE A 77 -0.10 9.33 13.55
CA ILE A 77 0.56 8.10 14.02
C ILE A 77 -0.43 7.30 14.87
N GLY A 78 -0.61 6.02 14.53
CA GLY A 78 -1.55 5.10 15.19
C GLY A 78 -3.02 5.25 14.75
N GLU A 79 -3.33 6.17 13.86
CA GLU A 79 -4.71 6.39 13.39
C GLU A 79 -5.11 5.37 12.32
N GLY A 80 -6.26 4.71 12.54
CA GLY A 80 -6.88 3.82 11.57
C GLY A 80 -6.11 2.53 11.33
N LEU A 81 -6.49 1.80 10.27
CA LEU A 81 -5.86 0.53 9.91
C LEU A 81 -4.44 0.74 9.38
N VAL A 82 -4.21 1.80 8.64
CA VAL A 82 -2.87 2.19 8.17
C VAL A 82 -1.94 2.43 9.37
N GLY A 83 -2.41 3.19 10.36
CA GLY A 83 -1.67 3.45 11.59
C GLY A 83 -1.35 2.17 12.36
N LEU A 84 -2.29 1.21 12.39
CA LEU A 84 -2.09 -0.08 13.04
C LEU A 84 -0.99 -0.90 12.34
N VAL A 85 -0.98 -0.97 11.02
CA VAL A 85 0.06 -1.65 10.26
C VAL A 85 1.43 -1.02 10.52
N ALA A 86 1.51 0.30 10.48
CA ALA A 86 2.76 1.01 10.75
C ALA A 86 3.26 0.78 12.18
N GLU A 87 2.37 0.80 13.16
CA GLU A 87 2.68 0.60 14.58
C GLU A 87 3.20 -0.80 14.87
N THR A 88 2.54 -1.83 14.31
CA THR A 88 2.91 -3.23 14.56
C THR A 88 4.02 -3.73 13.65
N ALA A 89 4.28 -3.04 12.54
CA ALA A 89 5.19 -3.48 11.48
C ALA A 89 4.85 -4.90 10.97
N GLN A 90 3.55 -5.22 10.95
CA GLN A 90 3.04 -6.52 10.51
C GLN A 90 1.93 -6.34 9.47
N PRO A 91 1.79 -7.29 8.53
CA PRO A 91 0.66 -7.29 7.62
C PRO A 91 -0.67 -7.37 8.36
N LEU A 92 -1.69 -6.72 7.82
CA LEU A 92 -3.05 -6.76 8.34
C LEU A 92 -3.99 -7.11 7.17
N ASN A 93 -4.66 -8.25 7.26
CA ASN A 93 -5.50 -8.81 6.20
C ASN A 93 -6.91 -9.01 6.75
N ILE A 94 -7.84 -8.15 6.35
CA ILE A 94 -9.19 -8.08 6.95
C ILE A 94 -10.25 -8.10 5.86
N ALA A 95 -11.26 -8.97 6.00
CA ALA A 95 -12.38 -9.07 5.08
C ALA A 95 -13.44 -7.98 5.30
N ASP A 96 -13.58 -7.48 6.51
CA ASP A 96 -14.60 -6.51 6.92
C ASP A 96 -13.96 -5.35 7.68
N ALA A 97 -13.29 -4.48 6.96
CA ALA A 97 -12.56 -3.35 7.52
C ALA A 97 -13.45 -2.36 8.30
N PRO A 98 -14.66 -1.97 7.81
CA PRO A 98 -15.49 -1.00 8.53
C PRO A 98 -15.90 -1.43 9.95
N HIS A 99 -15.94 -2.73 10.23
CA HIS A 99 -16.29 -3.25 11.56
C HIS A 99 -15.07 -3.50 12.46
N HIS A 100 -13.87 -3.22 11.97
CA HIS A 100 -12.66 -3.33 12.78
C HIS A 100 -12.58 -2.17 13.79
N ALA A 101 -12.16 -2.46 15.02
CA ALA A 101 -12.09 -1.46 16.10
C ALA A 101 -11.20 -0.26 15.80
N ARG A 102 -10.19 -0.44 14.95
CA ARG A 102 -9.23 0.61 14.56
C ARG A 102 -9.60 1.30 13.24
N PHE A 103 -10.73 0.98 12.63
CA PHE A 103 -11.17 1.64 11.39
C PHE A 103 -11.41 3.14 11.61
N SER A 104 -10.86 3.96 10.71
CA SER A 104 -11.02 5.41 10.70
C SER A 104 -11.52 5.85 9.33
N TYR A 105 -12.70 6.47 9.31
CA TYR A 105 -13.33 6.94 8.07
C TYR A 105 -12.70 8.25 7.59
N ARG A 106 -12.34 8.29 6.30
CA ARG A 106 -11.81 9.48 5.63
C ARG A 106 -12.64 9.78 4.39
N PRO A 107 -13.67 10.64 4.50
CA PRO A 107 -14.58 10.91 3.36
C PRO A 107 -13.87 11.47 2.13
N GLU A 108 -12.78 12.18 2.29
CA GLU A 108 -12.00 12.75 1.18
C GLU A 108 -11.35 11.70 0.29
N THR A 109 -11.18 10.48 0.75
CA THR A 109 -10.60 9.38 -0.04
C THR A 109 -11.63 8.59 -0.81
N GLY A 110 -12.91 8.72 -0.48
CA GLY A 110 -14.00 7.97 -1.10
C GLY A 110 -14.06 6.49 -0.73
N GLU A 111 -13.51 6.11 0.45
CA GLU A 111 -13.37 4.70 0.86
C GLU A 111 -14.58 4.09 1.56
N ASP A 112 -15.69 4.80 1.68
CA ASP A 112 -16.90 4.36 2.39
C ASP A 112 -17.53 3.06 1.85
N ALA A 113 -17.23 2.68 0.60
CA ALA A 113 -17.76 1.47 -0.01
C ALA A 113 -16.79 0.28 0.03
N LEU A 114 -15.65 0.39 0.73
CA LEU A 114 -14.60 -0.64 0.74
C LEU A 114 -14.76 -1.57 1.94
N SER A 115 -14.78 -2.88 1.69
CA SER A 115 -14.93 -3.90 2.75
C SER A 115 -13.62 -4.57 3.11
N SER A 116 -12.84 -5.03 2.13
CA SER A 116 -11.59 -5.73 2.41
C SER A 116 -10.40 -4.80 2.47
N PHE A 117 -9.42 -5.17 3.28
CA PHE A 117 -8.21 -4.38 3.49
C PHE A 117 -7.02 -5.33 3.66
N LEU A 118 -5.98 -5.11 2.87
CA LEU A 118 -4.67 -5.70 3.10
C LEU A 118 -3.66 -4.57 3.16
N GLY A 119 -3.06 -4.36 4.31
CA GLY A 119 -1.96 -3.41 4.49
C GLY A 119 -0.68 -4.17 4.84
N VAL A 120 0.42 -3.81 4.19
CA VAL A 120 1.74 -4.33 4.52
C VAL A 120 2.68 -3.17 4.86
N PRO A 121 3.54 -3.31 5.87
CA PRO A 121 4.45 -2.24 6.25
C PRO A 121 5.58 -2.09 5.23
N ILE A 122 5.98 -0.85 5.00
CA ILE A 122 7.18 -0.51 4.22
C ILE A 122 8.29 -0.35 5.24
N VAL A 123 9.09 -1.40 5.42
CA VAL A 123 10.07 -1.51 6.51
C VAL A 123 11.47 -1.78 5.97
N ARG A 124 12.46 -1.13 6.57
CA ARG A 124 13.87 -1.40 6.35
C ARG A 124 14.65 -1.18 7.64
N SER A 125 15.46 -2.16 8.02
CA SER A 125 16.30 -2.07 9.23
C SER A 125 15.48 -1.67 10.47
N GLU A 126 14.38 -2.37 10.70
CA GLU A 126 13.47 -2.17 11.84
C GLU A 126 12.77 -0.81 11.88
N ARG A 127 12.92 -0.02 10.83
CA ARG A 127 12.25 1.28 10.70
C ARG A 127 11.11 1.21 9.70
N THR A 128 9.93 1.67 10.10
CA THR A 128 8.76 1.75 9.23
C THR A 128 8.72 3.08 8.50
N PHE A 129 8.73 3.03 7.17
CA PHE A 129 8.67 4.21 6.31
C PHE A 129 7.25 4.51 5.81
N GLY A 130 6.34 3.56 5.95
CA GLY A 130 4.98 3.74 5.46
C GLY A 130 4.22 2.43 5.38
N VAL A 131 3.12 2.46 4.62
CA VAL A 131 2.22 1.32 4.44
C VAL A 131 1.75 1.24 2.99
N LEU A 132 1.80 0.05 2.43
CA LEU A 132 1.24 -0.27 1.12
C LEU A 132 -0.09 -0.99 1.33
N VAL A 133 -1.15 -0.50 0.70
CA VAL A 133 -2.52 -0.96 0.95
C VAL A 133 -3.21 -1.37 -0.34
N VAL A 134 -3.93 -2.49 -0.31
CA VAL A 134 -4.91 -2.84 -1.34
C VAL A 134 -6.27 -3.06 -0.68
N GLN A 135 -7.34 -2.69 -1.38
CA GLN A 135 -8.71 -2.76 -0.87
C GLN A 135 -9.67 -3.17 -1.99
N ASN A 136 -10.74 -3.87 -1.61
CA ASN A 136 -11.83 -4.21 -2.52
C ASN A 136 -13.19 -3.88 -1.89
N ARG A 137 -14.17 -3.58 -2.73
CA ARG A 137 -15.57 -3.41 -2.30
C ARG A 137 -16.15 -4.73 -1.82
N VAL A 138 -15.73 -5.83 -2.46
CA VAL A 138 -16.14 -7.19 -2.09
C VAL A 138 -15.40 -7.61 -0.83
N SER A 139 -16.11 -8.21 0.11
CA SER A 139 -15.51 -8.81 1.30
C SER A 139 -14.72 -10.05 0.91
N ARG A 140 -13.43 -10.05 1.19
CA ARG A 140 -12.52 -11.19 0.93
C ARG A 140 -11.29 -11.12 1.83
N LEU A 141 -10.65 -12.26 2.03
CA LEU A 141 -9.28 -12.31 2.54
C LEU A 141 -8.34 -12.51 1.35
N TYR A 142 -7.23 -11.81 1.37
CA TYR A 142 -6.18 -11.98 0.36
C TYR A 142 -5.39 -13.23 0.66
N GLY A 143 -4.95 -13.94 -0.39
CA GLY A 143 -4.18 -15.18 -0.26
C GLY A 143 -2.75 -14.92 0.22
N GLU A 144 -2.11 -15.96 0.75
CA GLU A 144 -0.71 -15.87 1.21
C GLU A 144 0.24 -15.39 0.12
N ASP A 145 0.06 -15.88 -1.11
CA ASP A 145 0.87 -15.47 -2.26
C ASP A 145 0.72 -13.97 -2.57
N GLU A 146 -0.51 -13.45 -2.42
CA GLU A 146 -0.78 -12.03 -2.61
C GLU A 146 -0.10 -11.20 -1.53
N VAL A 147 -0.18 -11.66 -0.28
CA VAL A 147 0.47 -10.98 0.85
C VAL A 147 1.99 -10.95 0.67
N GLU A 148 2.60 -12.08 0.34
CA GLU A 148 4.05 -12.17 0.13
C GLU A 148 4.52 -11.30 -1.04
N ALA A 149 3.79 -11.30 -2.16
CA ALA A 149 4.11 -10.46 -3.30
C ALA A 149 4.04 -8.97 -2.94
N LEU A 150 3.03 -8.57 -2.19
CA LEU A 150 2.88 -7.19 -1.74
C LEU A 150 3.99 -6.79 -0.77
N GLN A 151 4.39 -7.69 0.13
CA GLN A 151 5.52 -7.47 1.03
C GLN A 151 6.85 -7.30 0.26
N THR A 152 7.05 -8.05 -0.82
CA THR A 152 8.24 -7.91 -1.67
C THR A 152 8.28 -6.53 -2.33
N ILE A 153 7.15 -6.06 -2.84
CA ILE A 153 7.06 -4.70 -3.39
C ILE A 153 7.32 -3.65 -2.31
N ALA A 154 6.77 -3.84 -1.12
CA ALA A 154 7.01 -2.95 0.01
C ALA A 154 8.50 -2.84 0.37
N MET A 155 9.27 -3.93 0.24
CA MET A 155 10.72 -3.90 0.42
C MET A 155 11.41 -3.01 -0.62
N VAL A 156 10.98 -3.07 -1.86
CA VAL A 156 11.52 -2.20 -2.93
C VAL A 156 11.20 -0.73 -2.64
N LEU A 157 9.96 -0.45 -2.21
CA LEU A 157 9.58 0.91 -1.81
C LEU A 157 10.41 1.41 -0.63
N ALA A 158 10.70 0.54 0.34
CA ALA A 158 11.55 0.89 1.48
C ALA A 158 12.96 1.29 1.03
N GLU A 159 13.55 0.57 0.08
CA GLU A 159 14.86 0.93 -0.48
C GLU A 159 14.81 2.27 -1.22
N MET A 160 13.73 2.54 -1.95
CA MET A 160 13.56 3.84 -2.62
C MET A 160 13.49 4.99 -1.61
N VAL A 161 12.74 4.82 -0.53
CA VAL A 161 12.66 5.83 0.54
C VAL A 161 14.02 6.02 1.21
N ALA A 162 14.69 4.93 1.56
CA ALA A 162 16.00 4.95 2.22
C ALA A 162 17.08 5.60 1.36
N SER A 163 16.99 5.49 0.03
CA SER A 163 17.95 6.11 -0.90
C SER A 163 17.73 7.63 -1.07
N GLY A 164 16.70 8.21 -0.46
CA GLY A 164 16.39 9.62 -0.57
C GLY A 164 15.59 10.00 -1.82
N ALA A 165 15.00 9.03 -2.52
CA ALA A 165 14.25 9.26 -3.76
C ALA A 165 13.07 10.25 -3.57
N PHE A 166 12.53 10.34 -2.36
CA PHE A 166 11.41 11.22 -2.01
C PHE A 166 11.83 12.42 -1.15
N GLY A 167 13.14 12.74 -1.13
CA GLY A 167 13.66 13.83 -0.32
C GLY A 167 13.63 13.52 1.19
N ALA A 168 13.44 14.55 2.01
CA ALA A 168 13.53 14.49 3.46
C ALA A 168 12.32 13.86 4.17
N LEU A 169 11.79 12.74 3.71
CA LEU A 169 10.63 12.08 4.31
C LEU A 169 10.88 11.58 5.73
N GLY A 170 12.12 11.32 6.07
CA GLY A 170 12.49 10.86 7.40
C GLY A 170 13.04 11.93 8.33
N GLU A 171 13.09 13.15 7.88
CA GLU A 171 13.70 14.28 8.62
C GLU A 171 12.64 15.27 9.10
N ILE A 172 11.83 14.84 10.04
CA ILE A 172 11.04 15.80 10.81
C ILE A 172 11.01 15.34 12.25
#